data_cd4a71dbe87e54afa4960c38ff02b6df
#
_entry.id   cd4a71dbe87e54afa4960c38ff02b6df
#
_cell.length_a   1.000
_cell.length_b   1.000
_cell.length_c   1.000
_cell.angle_alpha   90.00
_cell.angle_beta   90.00
_cell.angle_gamma   90.00
#
_symmetry.space_group_name_H-M   'P 1'
#
loop_
_entity.id
_entity.type
_entity.pdbx_description
1 polymer ?
#
loop_
_entity_poly.entity_id
_entity_poly.type
_entity_poly.pdbx_seq_one_letter_code
_entity_poly.pdbx_strand_id
1 'polypeptide(L)'
;TKSSAASDVYKRQPEPFDYLKNKNDHNFDIELEVHLQTKEMNESCVISRTNYNYLYWNMAQQIAHHTITGCNLRTGDLLASGTISGPDKDSRGSMLEIAWGGKEPITLPNGEKRTFLEDGDVVTLKGFCKGKGYKIGFGNCIGEIKPSA
;
A
#
# COMPACT_ATOMS: atom_id res chain seq x y z
N THR A 1 16.11 -4.38 -14.01
CA THR A 1 17.06 -3.48 -13.30
C THR A 1 16.40 -3.11 -11.99
N LYS A 2 16.93 -3.60 -10.86
CA LYS A 2 16.50 -3.21 -9.53
C LYS A 2 16.70 -1.70 -9.39
N SER A 3 15.67 -0.97 -8.95
CA SER A 3 15.76 0.45 -8.63
C SER A 3 16.92 0.66 -7.64
N SER A 4 17.76 1.65 -7.89
CA SER A 4 18.89 2.01 -7.01
C SER A 4 18.43 2.33 -5.58
N ALA A 5 17.24 2.88 -5.41
CA ALA A 5 16.64 3.17 -4.11
C ALA A 5 16.32 1.90 -3.30
N ALA A 6 15.77 0.85 -3.93
CA ALA A 6 15.53 -0.42 -3.26
C ALA A 6 16.84 -1.08 -2.82
N SER A 7 17.92 -0.95 -3.61
CA SER A 7 19.24 -1.49 -3.26
C SER A 7 19.89 -0.75 -2.09
N ASP A 8 19.66 0.55 -1.93
CA ASP A 8 20.20 1.35 -0.83
C ASP A 8 19.45 1.13 0.48
N VAL A 9 18.14 0.90 0.44
CA VAL A 9 17.36 0.50 1.62
C VAL A 9 17.82 -0.88 2.10
N TYR A 10 18.08 -1.82 1.21
CA TYR A 10 18.62 -3.14 1.52
C TYR A 10 19.99 -3.09 2.23
N LYS A 11 20.86 -2.19 1.78
CA LYS A 11 22.21 -2.04 2.36
C LYS A 11 22.23 -1.38 3.74
N ARG A 12 21.17 -0.69 4.13
CA ARG A 12 21.08 0.03 5.41
C ARG A 12 20.33 -0.71 6.50
N GLN A 13 19.65 -1.81 6.18
CA GLN A 13 18.93 -2.62 7.16
C GLN A 13 19.92 -3.54 7.92
N PRO A 14 19.73 -3.71 9.24
CA PRO A 14 20.50 -4.69 9.99
C PRO A 14 20.17 -6.11 9.50
N GLU A 15 21.12 -7.02 9.67
CA GLU A 15 20.87 -8.43 9.36
C GLU A 15 19.67 -8.95 10.16
N PRO A 16 18.72 -9.66 9.52
CA PRO A 16 17.55 -10.19 10.21
C PRO A 16 17.93 -11.18 11.30
N PHE A 17 17.19 -11.17 12.41
CA PHE A 17 17.28 -12.22 13.42
C PHE A 17 17.06 -13.62 12.81
N ASP A 18 17.63 -14.64 13.43
CA ASP A 18 17.61 -16.01 12.88
C ASP A 18 16.20 -16.52 12.56
N TYR A 19 15.21 -16.21 13.39
CA TYR A 19 13.82 -16.60 13.15
C TYR A 19 13.16 -15.87 11.98
N LEU A 20 13.75 -14.77 11.49
CA LEU A 20 13.29 -14.01 10.32
C LEU A 20 14.07 -14.35 9.05
N LYS A 21 15.14 -15.15 9.15
CA LYS A 21 15.90 -15.59 7.98
C LYS A 21 15.04 -16.51 7.13
N ASN A 22 14.85 -16.15 5.88
CA ASN A 22 14.06 -16.92 4.93
C ASN A 22 14.87 -17.19 3.65
N LYS A 23 14.73 -18.39 3.09
CA LYS A 23 15.37 -18.77 1.81
C LYS A 23 14.77 -18.01 0.62
N ASN A 24 13.53 -17.53 0.74
CA ASN A 24 12.83 -16.77 -0.29
C ASN A 24 12.79 -15.29 0.09
N ASP A 25 13.79 -14.54 -0.33
CA ASP A 25 13.96 -13.12 -0.01
C ASP A 25 13.07 -12.19 -0.86
N HIS A 26 12.05 -12.73 -1.55
CA HIS A 26 11.27 -11.94 -2.49
C HIS A 26 9.84 -11.72 -2.01
N ASN A 27 9.38 -10.49 -2.12
CA ASN A 27 7.96 -10.16 -2.06
C ASN A 27 7.29 -10.45 -3.40
N PHE A 28 5.97 -10.62 -3.36
CA PHE A 28 5.18 -10.79 -4.58
C PHE A 28 5.14 -9.49 -5.38
N ASP A 29 5.18 -9.61 -6.70
CA ASP A 29 4.95 -8.49 -7.60
C ASP A 29 3.44 -8.26 -7.74
N ILE A 30 2.91 -7.46 -6.82
CA ILE A 30 1.50 -7.07 -6.77
C ILE A 30 1.43 -5.57 -7.01
N GLU A 31 0.87 -5.17 -8.14
CA GLU A 31 0.58 -3.77 -8.40
C GLU A 31 -0.65 -3.34 -7.59
N LEU A 32 -0.54 -2.19 -6.94
CA LEU A 32 -1.55 -1.63 -6.06
C LEU A 32 -1.89 -0.21 -6.52
N GLU A 33 -3.18 0.07 -6.60
CA GLU A 33 -3.68 1.40 -6.94
C GLU A 33 -4.68 1.87 -5.88
N VAL A 34 -4.61 3.16 -5.56
CA VAL A 34 -5.61 3.87 -4.76
C VAL A 34 -6.27 4.90 -5.65
N HIS A 35 -7.58 4.80 -5.75
CA HIS A 35 -8.42 5.74 -6.49
C HIS A 35 -9.25 6.56 -5.51
N LEU A 36 -9.41 7.83 -5.82
CA LEU A 36 -10.25 8.76 -5.08
C LEU A 36 -11.30 9.36 -6.00
N GLN A 37 -12.52 9.43 -5.52
CA GLN A 37 -13.64 10.13 -6.18
C GLN A 37 -14.31 11.03 -5.14
N THR A 38 -14.42 12.31 -5.44
CA THR A 38 -15.19 13.27 -4.62
C THR A 38 -16.65 13.30 -5.05
N LYS A 39 -17.49 13.95 -4.26
CA LYS A 39 -18.91 14.14 -4.62
C LYS A 39 -19.12 14.85 -5.97
N GLU A 40 -18.20 15.75 -6.34
CA GLU A 40 -18.28 16.56 -7.54
C GLU A 40 -17.61 15.90 -8.76
N MET A 41 -17.06 14.68 -8.58
CA MET A 41 -16.42 13.93 -9.66
C MET A 41 -17.35 12.84 -10.19
N ASN A 42 -17.48 12.75 -11.51
CA ASN A 42 -18.21 11.65 -12.15
C ASN A 42 -17.40 10.33 -12.17
N GLU A 43 -16.08 10.43 -12.18
CA GLU A 43 -15.17 9.29 -12.24
C GLU A 43 -14.05 9.42 -11.20
N SER A 44 -13.58 8.29 -10.70
CA SER A 44 -12.44 8.27 -9.78
C SER A 44 -11.12 8.56 -10.51
N CYS A 45 -10.20 9.22 -9.84
CA CYS A 45 -8.81 9.39 -10.30
C CYS A 45 -7.85 8.58 -9.44
N VAL A 46 -6.74 8.16 -10.03
CA VAL A 46 -5.66 7.48 -9.29
C VAL A 46 -4.86 8.52 -8.52
N ILE A 47 -4.72 8.33 -7.22
CA ILE A 47 -3.92 9.19 -6.34
C ILE A 47 -2.63 8.51 -5.86
N SER A 48 -2.55 7.18 -5.96
CA SER A 48 -1.32 6.43 -5.66
C SER A 48 -1.23 5.17 -6.50
N ARG A 49 0.01 4.87 -6.95
CA ARG A 49 0.38 3.59 -7.56
C ARG A 49 1.63 3.08 -6.88
N THR A 50 1.54 1.93 -6.24
CA THR A 50 2.66 1.32 -5.55
C THR A 50 2.74 -0.18 -5.87
N ASN A 51 3.71 -0.86 -5.29
CA ASN A 51 3.87 -2.29 -5.49
C ASN A 51 4.25 -2.96 -4.17
N TYR A 52 3.67 -4.12 -3.91
CA TYR A 52 3.94 -4.90 -2.69
C TYR A 52 5.43 -5.28 -2.56
N ASN A 53 6.16 -5.39 -3.66
CA ASN A 53 7.59 -5.72 -3.64
C ASN A 53 8.49 -4.60 -3.06
N TYR A 54 7.94 -3.41 -2.79
CA TYR A 54 8.66 -2.35 -2.06
C TYR A 54 8.80 -2.63 -0.57
N LEU A 55 8.00 -3.55 -0.01
CA LEU A 55 8.16 -3.95 1.38
C LEU A 55 9.48 -4.69 1.58
N TYR A 56 10.17 -4.38 2.68
CA TYR A 56 11.37 -5.08 3.10
C TYR A 56 11.05 -6.49 3.63
N TRP A 57 10.04 -6.60 4.50
CA TRP A 57 9.62 -7.84 5.11
C TRP A 57 8.55 -8.54 4.27
N ASN A 58 8.78 -9.80 3.92
CA ASN A 58 7.77 -10.62 3.24
C ASN A 58 6.70 -11.15 4.21
N MET A 59 5.61 -11.69 3.68
CA MET A 59 4.47 -12.20 4.47
C MET A 59 4.90 -13.27 5.48
N ALA A 60 5.81 -14.17 5.12
CA ALA A 60 6.28 -15.22 6.01
C ALA A 60 7.05 -14.66 7.21
N GLN A 61 7.89 -13.64 6.96
CA GLN A 61 8.62 -12.94 8.02
C GLN A 61 7.67 -12.15 8.93
N GLN A 62 6.65 -11.51 8.39
CA GLN A 62 5.65 -10.81 9.17
C GLN A 62 4.87 -11.77 10.09
N ILE A 63 4.48 -12.94 9.59
CA ILE A 63 3.83 -13.99 10.38
C ILE A 63 4.76 -14.51 11.46
N ALA A 64 6.01 -14.82 11.13
CA ALA A 64 7.01 -15.30 12.09
C ALA A 64 7.22 -14.28 13.21
N HIS A 65 7.32 -12.98 12.86
CA HIS A 65 7.48 -11.91 13.85
C HIS A 65 6.23 -11.74 14.73
N HIS A 66 5.04 -11.86 14.17
CA HIS A 66 3.79 -11.77 14.93
C HIS A 66 3.65 -12.91 15.96
N THR A 67 4.13 -14.11 15.62
CA THR A 67 3.92 -15.31 16.43
C THR A 67 5.07 -15.62 17.41
N ILE A 68 6.27 -15.03 17.22
CA ILE A 68 7.46 -15.35 18.07
C ILE A 68 7.24 -15.06 19.56
N THR A 69 6.36 -14.13 19.89
CA THR A 69 6.03 -13.77 21.27
C THR A 69 4.90 -14.62 21.87
N GLY A 70 4.47 -15.69 21.19
CA GLY A 70 3.40 -16.60 21.65
C GLY A 70 1.99 -16.16 21.25
N CYS A 71 1.85 -15.22 20.32
CA CYS A 71 0.54 -14.85 19.75
C CYS A 71 0.10 -15.93 18.78
N ASN A 72 -0.83 -16.79 19.19
CA ASN A 72 -1.36 -17.87 18.38
C ASN A 72 -2.33 -17.35 17.33
N LEU A 73 -2.08 -17.68 16.07
CA LEU A 73 -3.02 -17.41 14.98
C LEU A 73 -4.20 -18.39 15.02
N ARG A 74 -5.37 -17.89 14.67
CA ARG A 74 -6.62 -18.67 14.58
C ARG A 74 -7.18 -18.58 13.18
N THR A 75 -7.97 -19.58 12.80
CA THR A 75 -8.73 -19.53 11.55
C THR A 75 -9.64 -18.30 11.54
N GLY A 76 -9.56 -17.49 10.50
CA GLY A 76 -10.33 -16.24 10.37
C GLY A 76 -9.61 -14.99 10.84
N ASP A 77 -8.39 -15.08 11.39
CA ASP A 77 -7.59 -13.90 11.70
C ASP A 77 -7.26 -13.12 10.42
N LEU A 78 -7.48 -11.80 10.47
CA LEU A 78 -7.11 -10.88 9.40
C LEU A 78 -5.73 -10.29 9.70
N LEU A 79 -4.79 -10.50 8.79
CA LEU A 79 -3.44 -9.95 8.85
C LEU A 79 -3.28 -8.84 7.81
N ALA A 80 -2.57 -7.79 8.17
CA ALA A 80 -2.27 -6.69 7.28
C ALA A 80 -0.81 -6.26 7.37
N SER A 81 -0.22 -5.93 6.23
CA SER A 81 1.16 -5.44 6.17
C SER A 81 1.33 -4.00 6.65
N GLY A 82 0.22 -3.25 6.79
CA GLY A 82 0.25 -1.80 6.92
C GLY A 82 0.46 -1.09 5.58
N THR A 83 0.77 0.21 5.66
CA THR A 83 0.99 1.07 4.49
C THR A 83 2.14 0.57 3.62
N ILE A 84 1.93 0.55 2.30
CA ILE A 84 2.93 0.17 1.31
C ILE A 84 3.28 1.40 0.49
N SER A 85 4.49 1.92 0.69
CA SER A 85 5.00 3.09 -0.01
C SER A 85 6.22 2.73 -0.85
N GLY A 86 6.28 3.30 -2.05
CA GLY A 86 7.42 3.20 -2.94
C GLY A 86 8.30 4.45 -2.91
N PRO A 87 9.34 4.53 -3.77
CA PRO A 87 10.33 5.61 -3.73
C PRO A 87 9.81 6.94 -4.31
N ASP A 88 8.81 6.90 -5.16
CA ASP A 88 8.32 8.07 -5.89
C ASP A 88 7.14 8.74 -5.16
N LYS A 89 6.88 10.02 -5.47
CA LYS A 89 5.80 10.77 -4.81
C LYS A 89 4.41 10.16 -5.06
N ASP A 90 4.18 9.63 -6.24
CA ASP A 90 2.93 8.96 -6.65
C ASP A 90 2.81 7.51 -6.18
N SER A 91 3.87 6.97 -5.54
CA SER A 91 3.87 5.64 -4.93
C SER A 91 3.74 5.64 -3.41
N ARG A 92 3.44 6.79 -2.80
CA ARG A 92 3.19 6.91 -1.37
C ARG A 92 1.85 6.27 -1.00
N GLY A 93 1.83 5.46 0.05
CA GLY A 93 0.70 4.59 0.39
C GLY A 93 -0.38 5.21 1.27
N SER A 94 -0.21 6.45 1.73
CA SER A 94 -1.18 7.13 2.59
C SER A 94 -1.33 8.61 2.26
N MET A 95 -2.51 9.20 2.55
CA MET A 95 -2.74 10.64 2.38
C MET A 95 -1.78 11.47 3.24
N LEU A 96 -1.42 10.98 4.43
CA LEU A 96 -0.45 11.63 5.30
C LEU A 96 0.91 11.82 4.61
N GLU A 97 1.36 10.82 3.86
CA GLU A 97 2.62 10.88 3.11
C GLU A 97 2.47 11.68 1.81
N ILE A 98 1.36 11.49 1.07
CA ILE A 98 1.09 12.16 -0.20
C ILE A 98 1.01 13.67 0.01
N ALA A 99 0.23 14.10 1.01
CA ALA A 99 0.01 15.50 1.37
C ALA A 99 1.08 16.07 2.32
N TRP A 100 2.15 15.33 2.58
CA TRP A 100 3.24 15.71 3.50
C TRP A 100 2.75 16.25 4.84
N GLY A 101 1.92 15.47 5.51
CA GLY A 101 1.31 15.88 6.79
C GLY A 101 0.34 17.06 6.64
N GLY A 102 -0.35 17.18 5.51
CA GLY A 102 -1.30 18.26 5.22
C GLY A 102 -0.68 19.56 4.71
N LYS A 103 0.64 19.60 4.49
CA LYS A 103 1.34 20.81 4.02
C LYS A 103 1.29 21.00 2.50
N GLU A 104 1.16 19.91 1.77
CA GLU A 104 1.16 19.87 0.30
C GLU A 104 -0.13 19.24 -0.23
N PRO A 105 -1.22 20.02 -0.42
CA PRO A 105 -2.47 19.48 -0.95
C PRO A 105 -2.26 18.88 -2.35
N ILE A 106 -2.89 17.73 -2.62
CA ILE A 106 -3.01 17.21 -3.98
C ILE A 106 -4.12 17.96 -4.70
N THR A 107 -3.93 18.19 -6.00
CA THR A 107 -4.97 18.78 -6.86
C THR A 107 -5.58 17.65 -7.70
N LEU A 108 -6.89 17.49 -7.60
CA LEU A 108 -7.66 16.50 -8.34
C LEU A 108 -8.02 17.02 -9.75
N PRO A 109 -8.42 16.15 -10.70
CA PRO A 109 -8.71 16.54 -12.08
C PRO A 109 -9.82 17.60 -12.23
N ASN A 110 -10.76 17.67 -11.28
CA ASN A 110 -11.81 18.68 -11.25
C ASN A 110 -11.38 20.01 -10.61
N GLY A 111 -10.10 20.13 -10.18
CA GLY A 111 -9.55 21.32 -9.53
C GLY A 111 -9.71 21.36 -8.01
N GLU A 112 -10.45 20.44 -7.42
CA GLU A 112 -10.51 20.31 -5.96
C GLU A 112 -9.15 19.96 -5.36
N LYS A 113 -8.96 20.36 -4.11
CA LYS A 113 -7.75 20.05 -3.35
C LYS A 113 -8.09 19.12 -2.18
N ARG A 114 -7.20 18.16 -1.92
CA ARG A 114 -7.28 17.29 -0.76
C ARG A 114 -5.95 17.21 -0.02
N THR A 115 -5.98 17.36 1.29
CA THR A 115 -4.88 17.01 2.21
C THR A 115 -5.17 15.69 2.90
N PHE A 116 -6.43 15.49 3.25
CA PHE A 116 -6.99 14.26 3.83
C PHE A 116 -8.32 13.97 3.16
N LEU A 117 -8.88 12.79 3.44
CA LEU A 117 -10.21 12.42 2.97
C LEU A 117 -11.28 13.27 3.68
N GLU A 118 -12.35 13.60 2.96
CA GLU A 118 -13.49 14.37 3.44
C GLU A 118 -14.78 13.55 3.32
N ASP A 119 -15.82 13.99 4.04
CA ASP A 119 -17.13 13.33 4.01
C ASP A 119 -17.71 13.30 2.60
N GLY A 120 -18.04 12.09 2.16
CA GLY A 120 -18.55 11.79 0.83
C GLY A 120 -17.48 11.44 -0.19
N ASP A 121 -16.20 11.48 0.18
CA ASP A 121 -15.14 10.92 -0.67
C ASP A 121 -15.26 9.39 -0.72
N VAL A 122 -15.12 8.84 -1.92
CA VAL A 122 -15.13 7.40 -2.18
C VAL A 122 -13.70 6.97 -2.50
N VAL A 123 -13.19 6.03 -1.71
CA VAL A 123 -11.88 5.42 -1.93
C VAL A 123 -12.04 4.03 -2.50
N THR A 124 -11.33 3.74 -3.58
CA THR A 124 -11.26 2.40 -4.17
C THR A 124 -9.82 1.89 -4.15
N LEU A 125 -9.60 0.77 -3.47
CA LEU A 125 -8.33 0.06 -3.49
C LEU A 125 -8.40 -1.06 -4.52
N LYS A 126 -7.37 -1.15 -5.37
CA LYS A 126 -7.23 -2.18 -6.40
C LYS A 126 -5.87 -2.85 -6.29
N GLY A 127 -5.85 -4.16 -6.52
CA GLY A 127 -4.61 -4.93 -6.59
C GLY A 127 -4.66 -5.91 -7.74
N PHE A 128 -3.52 -6.13 -8.39
CA PHE A 128 -3.41 -7.13 -9.45
C PHE A 128 -1.96 -7.59 -9.65
N CYS A 129 -1.84 -8.82 -10.16
CA CYS A 129 -0.58 -9.39 -10.61
C CYS A 129 -0.59 -9.54 -12.13
N LYS A 130 0.55 -9.31 -12.77
CA LYS A 130 0.75 -9.53 -14.21
C LYS A 130 1.65 -10.75 -14.42
N GLY A 131 1.21 -11.68 -15.24
CA GLY A 131 2.01 -12.78 -15.75
C GLY A 131 2.25 -12.64 -17.24
N LYS A 132 2.92 -13.63 -17.84
CA LYS A 132 3.13 -13.69 -19.29
C LYS A 132 1.81 -13.98 -19.98
N GLY A 133 1.16 -12.94 -20.54
CA GLY A 133 -0.10 -13.07 -21.29
C GLY A 133 -1.37 -13.16 -20.44
N TYR A 134 -1.30 -12.94 -19.12
CA TYR A 134 -2.48 -12.91 -18.24
C TYR A 134 -2.34 -11.90 -17.11
N LYS A 135 -3.47 -11.52 -16.52
CA LYS A 135 -3.58 -10.65 -15.37
C LYS A 135 -4.54 -11.28 -14.36
N ILE A 136 -4.17 -11.27 -13.08
CA ILE A 136 -5.01 -11.73 -11.98
C ILE A 136 -5.31 -10.51 -11.12
N GLY A 137 -6.60 -10.16 -10.98
CA GLY A 137 -7.07 -9.08 -10.11
C GLY A 137 -7.63 -9.60 -8.80
N PHE A 138 -7.55 -8.78 -7.75
CA PHE A 138 -8.13 -9.08 -6.43
C PHE A 138 -9.56 -8.50 -6.26
N GLY A 139 -10.13 -7.90 -7.30
CA GLY A 139 -11.37 -7.15 -7.20
C GLY A 139 -11.14 -5.73 -6.69
N ASN A 140 -12.24 -5.04 -6.38
CA ASN A 140 -12.22 -3.68 -5.85
C ASN A 140 -12.64 -3.70 -4.38
N CYS A 141 -11.89 -3.02 -3.52
CA CYS A 141 -12.31 -2.70 -2.17
C CYS A 141 -12.74 -1.23 -2.17
N ILE A 142 -14.03 -0.98 -1.99
CA ILE A 142 -14.64 0.35 -2.12
C ILE A 142 -15.24 0.77 -0.79
N GLY A 143 -14.91 1.98 -0.34
CA GLY A 143 -15.48 2.59 0.85
C GLY A 143 -15.78 4.08 0.64
N GLU A 144 -16.87 4.55 1.22
CA GLU A 144 -17.24 5.96 1.26
C GLU A 144 -17.07 6.51 2.67
N ILE A 145 -16.47 7.71 2.78
CA ILE A 145 -16.34 8.42 4.05
C ILE A 145 -17.71 9.02 4.40
N LYS A 146 -18.23 8.64 5.55
CA LYS A 146 -19.51 9.15 6.06
C LYS A 146 -19.29 10.18 7.15
N PRO A 147 -20.18 11.19 7.28
CA PRO A 147 -20.18 12.07 8.43
C PRO A 147 -20.25 11.29 9.75
N SER A 148 -19.57 11.80 10.78
CA SER A 148 -19.73 11.26 12.12
C SER A 148 -21.18 11.46 12.60
N ALA A 149 -21.73 10.45 13.24
CA ALA A 149 -23.04 10.52 13.89
C ALA A 149 -23.02 11.46 15.08
#